data_c0d791fdb887ef35155a137a55bc427e
#
_entry.id   c0d791fdb887ef35155a137a55bc427e
#
_cell.length_a   1.000
_cell.length_b   1.000
_cell.length_c   1.000
_cell.angle_alpha   90.00
_cell.angle_beta   90.00
_cell.angle_gamma   90.00
#
_symmetry.space_group_name_H-M   'P 1'
#
loop_
_entity.id
_entity.type
_entity.pdbx_description
1 polymer ?
#
loop_
_entity_poly.entity_id
_entity_poly.type
_entity_poly.pdbx_seq_one_letter_code
_entity_poly.pdbx_strand_id
1 'polypeptide(L)'
;MKKVAVVILNWNGEELLKKFLPSVAETLPQYAELIVADNASTDGSINFLNTIYPNIKIIQNTTNGGFAKGYNDALKHVHNEYIILLNSDIETPNNWIEPIIEF
;
A
#
# COMPACT_ATOMS: atom_id res chain seq x y z
N MET A 1 7.77 8.53 12.57
CA MET A 1 6.98 7.41 12.01
C MET A 1 5.51 7.69 12.25
N LYS A 2 4.68 7.51 11.24
CA LYS A 2 3.24 7.67 11.37
C LYS A 2 2.65 6.54 12.21
N LYS A 3 1.52 6.81 12.86
CA LYS A 3 0.87 5.85 13.74
C LYS A 3 0.36 4.61 12.99
N VAL A 4 -0.17 4.83 11.78
CA VAL A 4 -0.79 3.78 10.98
C VAL A 4 -0.04 3.63 9.66
N ALA A 5 0.24 2.40 9.28
CA ALA A 5 0.71 2.07 7.94
C ALA A 5 -0.38 1.32 7.19
N VAL A 6 -0.76 1.83 6.02
CA VAL A 6 -1.66 1.15 5.09
C VAL A 6 -0.78 0.50 4.04
N VAL A 7 -0.77 -0.82 3.99
CA VAL A 7 0.12 -1.60 3.12
C VAL A 7 -0.70 -2.26 2.02
N ILE A 8 -0.38 -1.93 0.78
CA ILE A 8 -1.00 -2.53 -0.41
C ILE A 8 0.03 -3.44 -1.06
N LEU A 9 -0.33 -4.71 -1.25
CA LEU A 9 0.51 -5.63 -2.02
C LEU A 9 0.20 -5.47 -3.51
N ASN A 10 1.23 -5.27 -4.31
CA ASN A 10 1.11 -5.12 -5.76
C ASN A 10 1.98 -6.13 -6.50
N TRP A 11 1.38 -6.78 -7.49
CA TRP A 11 2.10 -7.55 -8.50
C TRP A 11 1.44 -7.33 -9.85
N ASN A 12 2.16 -6.66 -10.74
CA ASN A 12 1.68 -6.33 -12.09
C ASN A 12 0.28 -5.72 -12.09
N GLY A 13 0.01 -4.87 -11.09
CA GLY A 13 -1.29 -4.24 -10.90
C GLY A 13 -1.32 -2.77 -11.32
N GLU A 14 -0.55 -2.38 -12.32
CA GLU A 14 -0.48 -0.99 -12.76
C GLU A 14 -1.85 -0.39 -13.02
N GLU A 15 -2.73 -1.10 -13.73
CA GLU A 15 -4.07 -0.61 -14.05
C GLU A 15 -4.94 -0.49 -12.80
N LEU A 16 -4.85 -1.43 -11.87
CA LEU A 16 -5.59 -1.38 -10.61
C LEU A 16 -5.11 -0.22 -9.75
N LEU A 17 -3.81 0.00 -9.68
CA LEU A 17 -3.25 1.13 -8.93
C LEU A 17 -3.72 2.46 -9.50
N LYS A 18 -3.73 2.60 -10.84
CA LYS A 18 -4.22 3.82 -11.48
C LYS A 18 -5.69 4.08 -11.17
N LYS A 19 -6.48 3.03 -11.07
CA LYS A 19 -7.93 3.13 -10.84
C LYS A 19 -8.28 3.39 -9.38
N PHE A 20 -7.66 2.70 -8.43
CA PHE A 20 -8.09 2.69 -7.03
C PHE A 20 -7.18 3.47 -6.08
N LEU A 21 -5.90 3.62 -6.39
CA LEU A 21 -4.97 4.30 -5.50
C LEU A 21 -5.36 5.76 -5.21
N PRO A 22 -5.91 6.52 -6.17
CA PRO A 22 -6.30 7.90 -5.88
C PRO A 22 -7.28 8.02 -4.71
N SER A 23 -8.28 7.13 -4.58
CA SER A 23 -9.22 7.19 -3.48
C SER A 23 -8.53 6.90 -2.14
N VAL A 24 -7.61 5.95 -2.11
CA VAL A 24 -6.85 5.63 -0.90
C VAL A 24 -5.98 6.82 -0.49
N ALA A 25 -5.27 7.40 -1.43
CA ALA A 25 -4.39 8.55 -1.15
C ALA A 25 -5.18 9.76 -0.66
N GLU A 26 -6.35 10.04 -1.27
CA GLU A 26 -7.19 11.17 -0.90
C GLU A 26 -7.85 11.02 0.47
N THR A 27 -8.15 9.79 0.89
CA THR A 27 -8.82 9.53 2.16
C THR A 27 -7.88 9.21 3.30
N LEU A 28 -6.57 9.26 3.05
CA LEU A 28 -5.56 8.91 4.05
C LEU A 28 -5.43 10.04 5.08
N PRO A 29 -5.65 9.76 6.38
CA PRO A 29 -5.47 10.79 7.39
C PRO A 29 -3.98 11.11 7.63
N GLN A 30 -3.72 12.23 8.29
CA GLN A 30 -2.34 12.68 8.52
C GLN A 30 -1.52 11.72 9.37
N TYR A 31 -2.16 10.96 10.24
CA TYR A 31 -1.47 9.99 11.11
C TYR A 31 -1.19 8.65 10.43
N ALA A 32 -1.53 8.51 9.15
CA ALA A 32 -1.31 7.30 8.39
C ALA A 32 -0.34 7.52 7.24
N GLU A 33 0.42 6.50 6.89
CA GLU A 33 1.24 6.50 5.70
C GLU A 33 0.83 5.36 4.78
N LEU A 34 1.03 5.57 3.49
CA LEU A 34 0.73 4.58 2.46
C LEU A 34 2.02 3.91 2.03
N ILE A 35 2.03 2.59 2.05
CA ILE A 35 3.17 1.77 1.64
C ILE A 35 2.68 0.79 0.58
N VAL A 36 3.38 0.73 -0.54
CA VAL A 36 3.13 -0.30 -1.55
C VAL A 36 4.23 -1.33 -1.44
N ALA A 37 3.83 -2.58 -1.16
CA ALA A 37 4.73 -3.71 -1.16
C ALA A 37 4.67 -4.34 -2.56
N ASP A 38 5.73 -4.16 -3.34
CA ASP A 38 5.77 -4.65 -4.70
C ASP A 38 6.42 -6.03 -4.77
N ASN A 39 5.69 -6.97 -5.33
CA ASN A 39 6.05 -8.38 -5.33
C ASN A 39 6.76 -8.76 -6.63
N ALA A 40 7.82 -8.04 -6.97
CA ALA A 40 8.66 -8.25 -8.15
C ALA A 40 7.87 -8.03 -9.46
N SER A 41 7.15 -6.90 -9.55
CA SER A 41 6.39 -6.54 -10.75
C SER A 41 7.31 -6.32 -11.94
N THR A 42 6.83 -6.70 -13.13
CA THR A 42 7.52 -6.53 -14.40
C THR A 42 6.82 -5.53 -15.32
N ASP A 43 5.66 -4.99 -14.91
CA ASP A 43 4.94 -3.97 -15.65
C ASP A 43 5.40 -2.55 -15.26
N GLY A 44 4.63 -1.54 -15.59
CA GLY A 44 4.94 -0.14 -15.27
C GLY A 44 4.52 0.32 -13.89
N SER A 45 4.18 -0.59 -12.96
CA SER A 45 3.70 -0.24 -11.62
C SER A 45 4.66 0.66 -10.86
N ILE A 46 5.93 0.28 -10.78
CA ILE A 46 6.94 1.04 -10.02
C ILE A 46 7.17 2.40 -10.66
N ASN A 47 7.26 2.46 -11.98
CA ASN A 47 7.44 3.73 -12.68
C ASN A 47 6.24 4.66 -12.47
N PHE A 48 5.03 4.13 -12.51
CA PHE A 48 3.82 4.90 -12.22
C PHE A 48 3.86 5.49 -10.81
N LEU A 49 4.20 4.67 -9.81
CA LEU A 49 4.26 5.13 -8.42
C LEU A 49 5.32 6.21 -8.24
N ASN A 50 6.51 6.02 -8.78
CA ASN A 50 7.59 6.99 -8.65
C ASN A 50 7.27 8.31 -9.34
N THR A 51 6.51 8.28 -10.42
CA THR A 51 6.17 9.48 -11.20
C THR A 51 5.00 10.25 -10.58
N ILE A 52 3.93 9.55 -10.21
CA ILE A 52 2.68 10.18 -9.77
C ILE A 52 2.62 10.33 -8.24
N TYR A 53 3.19 9.37 -7.51
CA TYR A 53 3.16 9.34 -6.04
C TYR A 53 4.56 9.22 -5.46
N PRO A 54 5.45 10.22 -5.70
CA PRO A 54 6.87 10.07 -5.31
C PRO A 54 7.10 9.98 -3.81
N ASN A 55 6.11 10.34 -2.99
CA ASN A 55 6.25 10.30 -1.52
C ASN A 55 5.74 9.00 -0.90
N ILE A 56 5.16 8.11 -1.70
CA ILE A 56 4.74 6.81 -1.20
C ILE A 56 5.97 5.92 -1.00
N LYS A 57 6.04 5.27 0.15
CA LYS A 57 7.09 4.30 0.41
C LYS A 57 6.83 3.02 -0.38
N ILE A 58 7.83 2.57 -1.11
CA ILE A 58 7.75 1.32 -1.89
C ILE A 58 8.73 0.32 -1.29
N ILE A 59 8.23 -0.86 -0.93
CA ILE A 59 9.07 -1.97 -0.51
C ILE A 59 9.06 -2.97 -1.66
N GLN A 60 10.22 -3.22 -2.25
CA GLN A 60 10.33 -4.13 -3.37
C GLN A 60 10.82 -5.50 -2.90
N ASN A 61 9.94 -6.50 -2.97
CA ASN A 61 10.33 -7.88 -2.74
C ASN A 61 11.12 -8.38 -3.96
N THR A 62 12.07 -9.27 -3.73
CA THR A 62 12.96 -9.74 -4.80
C THR A 62 12.30 -10.77 -5.71
N THR A 63 11.29 -11.47 -5.20
CA THR A 63 10.57 -12.49 -5.96
C THR A 63 9.09 -12.42 -5.63
N ASN A 64 8.25 -12.95 -6.54
CA ASN A 64 6.84 -13.15 -6.25
C ASN A 64 6.65 -14.54 -5.64
N GLY A 65 6.62 -14.62 -4.32
CA GLY A 65 6.37 -15.84 -3.56
C GLY A 65 4.91 -16.07 -3.22
N GLY A 66 4.01 -15.32 -3.85
CA GLY A 66 2.59 -15.37 -3.56
C GLY A 66 2.15 -14.30 -2.59
N PHE A 67 0.85 -14.27 -2.31
CA PHE A 67 0.21 -13.19 -1.57
C PHE A 67 0.69 -13.13 -0.11
N ALA A 68 0.60 -14.25 0.61
CA ALA A 68 0.96 -14.31 2.03
C ALA A 68 2.45 -14.05 2.24
N LYS A 69 3.29 -14.66 1.42
CA LYS A 69 4.73 -14.45 1.50
C LYS A 69 5.10 -13.00 1.19
N GLY A 70 4.44 -12.39 0.20
CA GLY A 70 4.67 -11.00 -0.17
C GLY A 70 4.41 -10.05 0.98
N TYR A 71 3.28 -10.20 1.65
CA TYR A 71 2.97 -9.39 2.83
C TYR A 71 3.95 -9.68 3.98
N ASN A 72 4.24 -10.95 4.26
CA ASN A 72 5.17 -11.30 5.35
C ASN A 72 6.56 -10.70 5.12
N ASP A 73 7.07 -10.76 3.90
CA ASP A 73 8.38 -10.18 3.58
C ASP A 73 8.36 -8.66 3.72
N ALA A 74 7.30 -8.01 3.26
CA ALA A 74 7.17 -6.55 3.37
C ALA A 74 7.01 -6.11 4.82
N LEU A 75 6.22 -6.83 5.62
CA LEU A 75 5.95 -6.46 7.01
C LEU A 75 7.18 -6.48 7.89
N LYS A 76 8.25 -7.17 7.51
CA LYS A 76 9.53 -7.10 8.20
C LYS A 76 10.12 -5.69 8.20
N HIS A 77 9.70 -4.84 7.27
CA HIS A 77 10.18 -3.47 7.12
C HIS A 77 9.18 -2.43 7.62
N VAL A 78 8.09 -2.84 8.26
CA VAL A 78 7.01 -1.96 8.72
C VAL A 78 6.90 -2.04 10.23
N HIS A 79 7.09 -0.92 10.91
CA HIS A 79 7.17 -0.87 12.37
C HIS A 79 6.16 0.09 13.00
N ASN A 80 5.12 0.45 12.27
CA ASN A 80 4.07 1.35 12.75
C ASN A 80 3.22 0.66 13.83
N GLU A 81 2.59 1.45 14.69
CA GLU A 81 1.74 0.95 15.78
C GLU A 81 0.58 0.11 15.26
N TYR A 82 -0.04 0.57 14.17
CA TYR A 82 -1.11 -0.15 13.48
C TYR A 82 -0.74 -0.40 12.04
N ILE A 83 -1.05 -1.59 11.54
CA ILE A 83 -0.81 -1.96 10.16
C ILE A 83 -2.12 -2.45 9.57
N ILE A 84 -2.54 -1.84 8.46
CA ILE A 84 -3.74 -2.23 7.72
C ILE A 84 -3.30 -2.80 6.38
N LEU A 85 -3.71 -4.04 6.10
CA LEU A 85 -3.47 -4.67 4.80
C LEU A 85 -4.67 -4.37 3.91
N LEU A 86 -4.44 -3.75 2.77
CA LEU A 86 -5.49 -3.34 1.85
C LEU A 86 -5.24 -3.95 0.48
N ASN A 87 -6.29 -4.49 -0.14
CA ASN A 87 -6.20 -4.98 -1.51
C ASN A 87 -6.10 -3.80 -2.50
N SER A 88 -5.41 -4.02 -3.62
CA SER A 88 -5.17 -2.97 -4.61
C SER A 88 -6.41 -2.58 -5.42
N ASP A 89 -7.51 -3.33 -5.31
CA ASP A 89 -8.75 -3.15 -6.08
C ASP A 89 -9.90 -2.59 -5.25
N ILE A 90 -9.61 -1.86 -4.17
CA ILE A 90 -10.62 -1.32 -3.26
C ILE A 90 -10.64 0.19 -3.31
N GLU A 91 -11.83 0.78 -3.46
CA GLU A 91 -12.06 2.21 -3.24
C GLU A 91 -12.32 2.43 -1.76
N THR A 92 -11.80 3.53 -1.21
CA THR A 92 -11.97 3.85 0.20
C THR A 92 -12.84 5.09 0.37
N PRO A 93 -13.86 5.04 1.26
CA PRO A 93 -14.65 6.22 1.61
C PRO A 93 -13.89 7.12 2.59
N ASN A 94 -14.41 8.32 2.81
CA ASN A 94 -13.86 9.20 3.84
C ASN A 94 -13.98 8.55 5.22
N ASN A 95 -13.00 8.80 6.07
CA ASN A 95 -12.98 8.33 7.48
C ASN A 95 -13.06 6.80 7.62
N TRP A 96 -12.52 6.05 6.64
CA TRP A 96 -12.57 4.60 6.69
C TRP A 96 -11.61 3.98 7.72
N ILE A 97 -10.53 4.69 8.06
CA ILE A 97 -9.52 4.19 9.00
C ILE A 97 -9.94 4.37 10.46
N GLU A 98 -10.54 5.52 10.80
CA GLU A 98 -10.88 5.83 12.19
C GLU A 98 -11.73 4.77 12.88
N PRO A 99 -12.81 4.24 12.27
CA PRO A 99 -13.58 3.18 12.91
C PRO A 99 -12.80 1.91 13.16
N ILE A 100 -11.75 1.65 12.36
CA ILE A 100 -10.92 0.46 12.51
C ILE A 100 -10.01 0.58 13.74
N ILE A 101 -9.39 1.73 13.93
CA ILE A 101 -8.40 1.91 15.01
C ILE A 101 -9.03 2.33 16.34
N GLU A 102 -10.24 2.88 16.34
CA GLU A 102 -10.95 3.24 17.58
C GLU A 102 -11.55 2.02 18.28
N PHE A 103 -11.57 0.90 17.60
CA PHE A 103 -12.04 -0.32 18.17
C PHE A 103 -11.00 -0.86 19.13
#